data_352e37c0d9d0f1e1709e790baaa5815e
#
_entry.id   352e37c0d9d0f1e1709e790baaa5815e
#
_cell.length_a   1.000
_cell.length_b   1.000
_cell.length_c   1.000
_cell.angle_alpha   90.00
_cell.angle_beta   90.00
_cell.angle_gamma   90.00
#
_symmetry.space_group_name_H-M   'P 1'
#
loop_
_entity.id
_entity.type
_entity.pdbx_description
1 polymer ?
#
loop_
_entity_poly.entity_id
_entity_poly.type
_entity_poly.pdbx_seq_one_letter_code
_entity_poly.pdbx_strand_id
1 'polypeptide(L)'
;MFYITCIGEQDALSPLYNAVRGDTRFSVTFQQELYREEYWLEIMPARATKAHGIRKLCALLGFDRVVSFGDAINDLRMFECSDECYAVENAVPELKAAATGVIKSNEADGVAQWLAGNWRAQK
;
A
#
# COMPACT_ATOMS: atom_id res chain seq x y z
N MET A 1 18.90 5.73 1.50
CA MET A 1 17.81 5.37 0.57
C MET A 1 16.99 6.62 0.32
N PHE A 2 16.76 6.99 -0.93
CA PHE A 2 16.07 8.22 -1.28
C PHE A 2 14.68 7.92 -1.82
N TYR A 3 13.77 8.75 -1.45
CA TYR A 3 12.38 8.77 -1.86
C TYR A 3 12.06 10.20 -2.30
N ILE A 4 11.47 10.34 -3.47
CA ILE A 4 11.17 11.64 -4.06
C ILE A 4 9.66 11.73 -4.25
N THR A 5 9.05 12.77 -3.73
CA THR A 5 7.66 13.13 -4.00
C THR A 5 7.64 14.46 -4.74
N CYS A 6 7.01 14.48 -5.91
CA CYS A 6 6.72 15.69 -6.67
C CYS A 6 5.21 15.92 -6.64
N ILE A 7 4.80 17.13 -6.29
CA ILE A 7 3.40 17.53 -6.20
C ILE A 7 3.15 18.67 -7.18
N GLY A 8 2.11 18.58 -7.99
CA GLY A 8 1.78 19.61 -8.95
C GLY A 8 0.69 19.20 -9.94
N GLU A 9 0.55 19.98 -11.01
CA GLU A 9 -0.37 19.70 -12.09
C GLU A 9 0.00 18.44 -12.86
N GLN A 10 -1.00 17.69 -13.33
CA GLN A 10 -0.79 16.47 -14.09
C GLN A 10 0.15 16.67 -15.29
N ASP A 11 -0.09 17.72 -16.07
CA ASP A 11 0.68 18.00 -17.28
C ASP A 11 2.13 18.38 -16.97
N ALA A 12 2.38 19.02 -15.84
CA ALA A 12 3.72 19.39 -15.41
C ALA A 12 4.54 18.17 -14.96
N LEU A 13 3.90 17.17 -14.36
CA LEU A 13 4.56 15.99 -13.83
C LEU A 13 4.64 14.83 -14.84
N SER A 14 3.76 14.81 -15.84
CA SER A 14 3.68 13.73 -16.84
C SER A 14 5.00 13.47 -17.60
N PRO A 15 5.77 14.47 -18.00
CA PRO A 15 7.06 14.22 -18.65
C PRO A 15 8.05 13.46 -17.76
N LEU A 16 8.12 13.80 -16.48
CA LEU A 16 8.98 13.10 -15.53
C LEU A 16 8.48 11.67 -15.28
N TYR A 17 7.18 11.50 -15.10
CA TYR A 17 6.57 10.18 -14.97
C TYR A 17 6.89 9.29 -16.16
N ASN A 18 6.72 9.79 -17.38
CA ASN A 18 7.01 9.05 -18.61
C ASN A 18 8.49 8.69 -18.76
N ALA A 19 9.38 9.53 -18.24
CA ALA A 19 10.83 9.27 -18.27
C ALA A 19 11.25 8.14 -17.31
N VAL A 20 10.57 7.97 -16.18
CA VAL A 20 11.00 7.04 -15.11
C VAL A 20 10.15 5.78 -14.99
N ARG A 21 8.92 5.76 -15.50
CA ARG A 21 7.98 4.64 -15.33
C ARG A 21 8.45 3.30 -15.89
N GLY A 22 9.32 3.32 -16.87
CA GLY A 22 9.87 2.11 -17.51
C GLY A 22 11.20 1.64 -16.90
N ASP A 23 11.74 2.38 -15.94
CA ASP A 23 13.02 2.05 -15.33
C ASP A 23 12.80 1.06 -14.18
N THR A 24 13.30 -0.16 -14.35
CA THR A 24 13.14 -1.26 -13.37
C THR A 24 13.84 -1.03 -12.03
N ARG A 25 14.71 -0.02 -11.94
CA ARG A 25 15.38 0.37 -10.67
C ARG A 25 14.44 1.07 -9.71
N PHE A 26 13.31 1.59 -10.21
CA PHE A 26 12.36 2.39 -9.46
C PHE A 26 10.96 1.78 -9.43
N SER A 27 10.28 1.99 -8.31
CA SER A 27 8.83 1.90 -8.20
C SER A 27 8.26 3.30 -8.31
N VAL A 28 7.34 3.52 -9.23
CA VAL A 28 6.80 4.84 -9.53
C VAL A 28 5.28 4.80 -9.35
N THR A 29 4.75 5.74 -8.59
CA THR A 29 3.30 5.93 -8.41
C THR A 29 2.94 7.33 -8.89
N PHE A 30 1.92 7.44 -9.72
CA PHE A 30 1.41 8.70 -10.24
C PHE A 30 -0.11 8.73 -10.09
N GLN A 31 -0.61 9.51 -9.15
CA GLN A 31 -2.04 9.54 -8.83
C GLN A 31 -2.49 10.93 -8.42
N GLN A 32 -3.77 11.22 -8.63
CA GLN A 32 -4.40 12.41 -8.11
C GLN A 32 -4.64 12.27 -6.61
N GLU A 33 -4.42 13.33 -5.85
CA GLU A 33 -4.77 13.40 -4.45
C GLU A 33 -6.31 13.34 -4.28
N LEU A 34 -6.78 12.60 -3.28
CA LEU A 34 -8.22 12.36 -3.07
C LEU A 34 -9.01 13.63 -2.71
N TYR A 35 -8.36 14.63 -2.16
CA TYR A 35 -9.01 15.83 -1.63
C TYR A 35 -8.59 17.13 -2.33
N ARG A 36 -7.70 17.04 -3.36
CA ARG A 36 -7.17 18.19 -4.10
C ARG A 36 -7.04 17.85 -5.59
N GLU A 37 -6.95 18.86 -6.43
CA GLU A 37 -6.74 18.67 -7.88
C GLU A 37 -5.29 18.31 -8.22
N GLU A 38 -4.39 18.44 -7.27
CA GLU A 38 -2.97 18.16 -7.45
C GLU A 38 -2.69 16.67 -7.65
N TYR A 39 -1.68 16.39 -8.46
CA TYR A 39 -1.12 15.05 -8.66
C TYR A 39 0.13 14.85 -7.83
N TRP A 40 0.28 13.64 -7.36
CA TRP A 40 1.45 13.18 -6.63
C TRP A 40 2.19 12.16 -7.47
N LEU A 41 3.46 12.47 -7.76
CA LEU A 41 4.40 11.55 -8.38
C LEU A 41 5.41 11.12 -7.34
N GLU A 42 5.39 9.85 -7.01
CA GLU A 42 6.30 9.27 -6.03
C GLU A 42 7.27 8.33 -6.74
N ILE A 43 8.55 8.54 -6.54
CA ILE A 43 9.63 7.75 -7.10
C ILE A 43 10.46 7.19 -5.96
N MET A 44 10.53 5.87 -5.88
CA MET A 44 11.30 5.18 -4.86
C MET A 44 12.10 4.02 -5.46
N PRO A 45 13.18 3.56 -4.81
CA PRO A 45 13.85 2.35 -5.25
C PRO A 45 12.89 1.17 -5.32
N ALA A 46 13.00 0.33 -6.34
CA ALA A 46 12.11 -0.83 -6.54
C ALA A 46 12.03 -1.75 -5.31
N ARG A 47 13.09 -1.78 -4.50
CA ARG A 47 13.17 -2.56 -3.25
C ARG A 47 12.53 -1.88 -2.04
N ALA A 48 12.10 -0.63 -2.15
CA ALA A 48 11.51 0.14 -1.04
C ALA A 48 9.98 0.02 -0.97
N THR A 49 9.41 -1.02 -1.53
CA THR A 49 7.95 -1.27 -1.49
C THR A 49 7.55 -1.97 -0.20
N LYS A 50 6.30 -1.78 0.23
CA LYS A 50 5.69 -2.49 1.37
C LYS A 50 5.83 -4.02 1.19
N ALA A 51 5.57 -4.52 -0.01
CA ALA A 51 5.68 -5.94 -0.33
C ALA A 51 7.11 -6.49 -0.12
N HIS A 52 8.13 -5.75 -0.58
CA HIS A 52 9.52 -6.15 -0.37
C HIS A 52 9.91 -6.10 1.11
N GLY A 53 9.45 -5.08 1.84
CA GLY A 53 9.66 -4.96 3.29
C GLY A 53 9.07 -6.14 4.06
N ILE A 54 7.85 -6.55 3.73
CA ILE A 54 7.18 -7.71 4.34
C ILE A 54 7.97 -8.99 4.09
N ARG A 55 8.35 -9.27 2.85
CA ARG A 55 9.14 -10.47 2.52
C ARG A 55 10.46 -10.51 3.29
N LYS A 56 11.13 -9.37 3.40
CA LYS A 56 12.38 -9.25 4.15
C LYS A 56 12.18 -9.50 5.65
N LEU A 57 11.10 -8.97 6.24
CA LEU A 57 10.76 -9.21 7.64
C LEU A 57 10.43 -10.69 7.90
N CYS A 58 9.63 -11.30 7.03
CA CYS A 58 9.31 -12.72 7.14
C CYS A 58 10.56 -13.59 7.10
N ALA A 59 11.47 -13.32 6.17
CA ALA A 59 12.73 -14.05 6.06
C ALA A 59 13.63 -13.84 7.28
N LEU A 60 13.68 -12.62 7.82
CA LEU A 60 14.55 -12.27 8.95
C LEU A 60 14.03 -12.82 10.28
N LEU A 61 12.72 -12.81 10.49
CA LEU A 61 12.08 -13.15 11.76
C LEU A 61 11.46 -14.55 11.76
N GLY A 62 11.47 -15.24 10.63
CA GLY A 62 10.94 -16.60 10.50
C GLY A 62 9.42 -16.69 10.58
N PHE A 63 8.71 -15.62 10.20
CA PHE A 63 7.25 -15.64 10.11
C PHE A 63 6.80 -16.36 8.85
N ASP A 64 5.80 -17.21 8.99
CA ASP A 64 5.19 -18.01 7.93
C ASP A 64 3.77 -17.55 7.54
N ARG A 65 3.22 -16.56 8.25
CA ARG A 65 1.89 -16.01 7.99
C ARG A 65 1.88 -14.50 8.08
N VAL A 66 1.26 -13.88 7.10
CA VAL A 66 1.13 -12.42 6.98
C VAL A 66 -0.34 -12.06 6.87
N VAL A 67 -0.78 -11.15 7.74
CA VAL A 67 -2.07 -10.47 7.66
C VAL A 67 -1.80 -8.99 7.42
N SER A 68 -2.45 -8.42 6.42
CA SER A 68 -2.27 -7.00 6.09
C SER A 68 -3.59 -6.24 6.04
N PHE A 69 -3.50 -4.93 6.22
CA PHE A 69 -4.62 -4.00 6.19
C PHE A 69 -4.28 -2.85 5.25
N GLY A 70 -5.28 -2.34 4.53
CA GLY A 70 -5.05 -1.26 3.57
C GLY A 70 -6.30 -0.46 3.25
N ASP A 71 -6.10 0.69 2.61
CA ASP A 71 -7.15 1.63 2.22
C ASP A 71 -7.02 2.14 0.78
N ALA A 72 -5.85 2.08 0.17
CA ALA A 72 -5.56 2.72 -1.10
C ALA A 72 -4.91 1.77 -2.13
N ILE A 73 -4.85 2.21 -3.38
CA ILE A 73 -4.33 1.41 -4.51
C ILE A 73 -2.88 0.97 -4.30
N ASN A 74 -2.06 1.78 -3.63
CA ASN A 74 -0.67 1.43 -3.34
C ASN A 74 -0.53 0.21 -2.41
N ASP A 75 -1.61 -0.22 -1.74
CA ASP A 75 -1.63 -1.40 -0.88
C ASP A 75 -1.90 -2.71 -1.64
N LEU A 76 -2.31 -2.66 -2.91
CA LEU A 76 -2.59 -3.87 -3.71
C LEU A 76 -1.41 -4.83 -3.75
N ARG A 77 -0.20 -4.33 -3.96
CA ARG A 77 1.01 -5.17 -3.97
C ARG A 77 1.32 -5.80 -2.62
N MET A 78 0.98 -5.11 -1.53
CA MET A 78 1.08 -5.66 -0.18
C MET A 78 0.08 -6.81 -0.01
N PHE A 79 -1.15 -6.66 -0.49
CA PHE A 79 -2.17 -7.69 -0.45
C PHE A 79 -1.77 -8.96 -1.20
N GLU A 80 -1.12 -8.82 -2.36
CA GLU A 80 -0.57 -9.94 -3.13
C GLU A 80 0.47 -10.78 -2.37
N CYS A 81 1.13 -10.19 -1.38
CA CYS A 81 2.15 -10.85 -0.57
C CYS A 81 1.63 -11.39 0.77
N SER A 82 0.34 -11.24 1.03
CA SER A 82 -0.28 -11.56 2.31
C SER A 82 -1.13 -12.82 2.21
N ASP A 83 -1.15 -13.61 3.27
CA ASP A 83 -2.03 -14.79 3.36
C ASP A 83 -3.48 -14.38 3.58
N GLU A 84 -3.68 -13.31 4.34
CA GLU A 84 -4.97 -12.66 4.51
C GLU A 84 -4.79 -11.14 4.40
N CYS A 85 -5.73 -10.48 3.75
CA CYS A 85 -5.71 -9.05 3.59
C CYS A 85 -7.10 -8.44 3.77
N TYR A 86 -7.16 -7.36 4.54
CA TYR A 86 -8.42 -6.72 4.90
C TYR A 86 -8.40 -5.25 4.47
N ALA A 87 -9.40 -4.89 3.67
CA ALA A 87 -9.65 -3.49 3.32
C ALA A 87 -10.55 -2.85 4.36
N VAL A 88 -10.27 -1.61 4.74
CA VAL A 88 -11.19 -0.83 5.57
C VAL A 88 -12.41 -0.41 4.76
N GLU A 89 -13.54 -0.16 5.42
CA GLU A 89 -14.81 0.18 4.77
C GLU A 89 -14.72 1.41 3.84
N ASN A 90 -13.88 2.37 4.19
CA ASN A 90 -13.61 3.57 3.37
C ASN A 90 -12.46 3.39 2.37
N ALA A 91 -11.97 2.18 2.16
CA ALA A 91 -10.97 1.88 1.14
C ALA A 91 -11.52 2.05 -0.28
N VAL A 92 -10.62 2.23 -1.24
CA VAL A 92 -10.97 2.28 -2.66
C VAL A 92 -11.59 0.96 -3.15
N PRO A 93 -12.55 0.99 -4.10
CA PRO A 93 -13.25 -0.21 -4.56
C PRO A 93 -12.33 -1.31 -5.07
N GLU A 94 -11.27 -0.96 -5.75
CA GLU A 94 -10.29 -1.89 -6.31
C GLU A 94 -9.59 -2.70 -5.21
N LEU A 95 -9.25 -2.05 -4.11
CA LEU A 95 -8.62 -2.73 -2.97
C LEU A 95 -9.60 -3.65 -2.25
N LYS A 96 -10.86 -3.21 -2.08
CA LYS A 96 -11.91 -4.05 -1.50
C LYS A 96 -12.14 -5.33 -2.32
N ALA A 97 -12.09 -5.22 -3.65
CA ALA A 97 -12.26 -6.36 -4.55
C ALA A 97 -11.12 -7.39 -4.41
N ALA A 98 -9.91 -6.94 -4.08
CA ALA A 98 -8.74 -7.80 -3.88
C ALA A 98 -8.61 -8.35 -2.45
N ALA A 99 -9.41 -7.85 -1.50
CA ALA A 99 -9.30 -8.19 -0.09
C ALA A 99 -9.94 -9.56 0.24
N THR A 100 -9.41 -10.22 1.26
CA THR A 100 -10.05 -11.38 1.90
C THR A 100 -11.38 -10.99 2.53
N GLY A 101 -11.47 -9.79 3.08
CA GLY A 101 -12.69 -9.23 3.65
C GLY A 101 -12.60 -7.74 3.86
N VAL A 102 -13.73 -7.13 4.19
CA VAL A 102 -13.84 -5.70 4.51
C VAL A 102 -14.13 -5.57 6.01
N ILE A 103 -13.35 -4.73 6.67
CA ILE A 103 -13.50 -4.42 8.09
C ILE A 103 -14.04 -2.99 8.26
N LYS A 104 -14.37 -2.59 9.48
CA LYS A 104 -14.85 -1.23 9.76
C LYS A 104 -13.83 -0.19 9.31
N SER A 105 -14.31 1.03 9.09
CA SER A 105 -13.47 2.15 8.65
C SER A 105 -12.35 2.45 9.65
N ASN A 106 -11.32 3.15 9.18
CA ASN A 106 -10.26 3.66 10.04
C ASN A 106 -10.79 4.64 11.11
N GLU A 107 -11.83 5.42 10.78
CA GLU A 107 -12.49 6.33 11.73
C GLU A 107 -13.22 5.59 12.85
N ALA A 108 -13.60 4.34 12.61
CA ALA A 108 -14.23 3.45 13.60
C ALA A 108 -13.24 2.45 14.22
N ASP A 109 -11.94 2.75 14.20
CA ASP A 109 -10.88 1.88 14.73
C ASP A 109 -10.92 0.44 14.17
N GLY A 110 -11.26 0.28 12.88
CA GLY A 110 -11.52 -1.00 12.25
C GLY A 110 -10.41 -2.03 12.43
N VAL A 111 -9.15 -1.63 12.25
CA VAL A 111 -7.98 -2.50 12.42
C VAL A 111 -7.83 -2.93 13.87
N ALA A 112 -7.96 -2.01 14.82
CA ALA A 112 -7.84 -2.30 16.25
C ALA A 112 -8.94 -3.27 16.71
N GLN A 113 -10.18 -3.07 16.26
CA GLN A 113 -11.30 -3.98 16.56
C GLN A 113 -11.09 -5.37 15.97
N TRP A 114 -10.60 -5.44 14.73
CA TRP A 114 -10.28 -6.72 14.10
C TRP A 114 -9.19 -7.46 14.87
N LEU A 115 -8.11 -6.77 15.24
CA LEU A 115 -7.03 -7.34 16.04
C LEU A 115 -7.54 -7.84 17.40
N ALA A 116 -8.32 -7.05 18.11
CA ALA A 116 -8.89 -7.45 19.40
C ALA A 116 -9.73 -8.73 19.31
N GLY A 117 -10.48 -8.92 18.20
CA GLY A 117 -11.33 -10.08 17.98
C GLY A 117 -10.61 -11.32 17.45
N ASN A 118 -9.48 -11.15 16.76
CA ASN A 118 -8.80 -12.23 16.03
C ASN A 118 -7.38 -12.51 16.52
N TRP A 119 -6.80 -11.61 17.31
CA TRP A 119 -5.47 -11.82 17.87
C TRP A 119 -5.53 -12.88 18.97
N ARG A 120 -4.92 -14.01 18.69
CA ARG A 120 -4.63 -15.00 19.73
C ARG A 120 -3.13 -14.92 20.01
N ALA A 121 -2.79 -14.50 21.21
CA ALA A 121 -1.41 -14.65 21.67
C ALA A 121 -1.03 -16.11 21.53
N GLN A 122 -0.04 -16.40 20.70
CA GLN A 122 0.57 -17.73 20.69
C GLN A 122 1.24 -17.90 22.06
N LYS A 123 0.72 -18.84 22.79
CA LYS A 123 1.33 -19.26 24.04
C LYS A 123 2.59 -20.06 23.75
#